data_348a9217f9af0b3bd0ec415b86f87218
#
_entry.id   348a9217f9af0b3bd0ec415b86f87218
#
_cell.length_a   1.000
_cell.length_b   1.000
_cell.length_c   1.000
_cell.angle_alpha   90.00
_cell.angle_beta   90.00
_cell.angle_gamma   90.00
#
_symmetry.space_group_name_H-M   'P 1'
#
loop_
_entity.id
_entity.type
_entity.pdbx_description
1 polymer ?
#
loop_
_entity_poly.entity_id
_entity_poly.type
_entity_poly.pdbx_seq_one_letter_code
_entity_poly.pdbx_strand_id
1 'polypeptide(L)'
;MGVAALLAELEAISRCRSDRVLRLRGALPAEIGAGWEPFELLIFRGFSSSVSHPTAFDPDQPALAESAQIIAAELLQGPLNPAQETLLAGPVAVEAFLEPGAWL
;
A
#
# COMPACT_ATOMS: atom_id res chain seq x y z
N MET A 1 8.90 -5.74 -12.04
CA MET A 1 8.15 -6.43 -10.97
C MET A 1 6.68 -6.05 -11.08
N GLY A 2 5.78 -7.03 -11.11
CA GLY A 2 4.35 -6.77 -11.16
C GLY A 2 3.80 -6.28 -9.82
N VAL A 3 2.59 -5.73 -9.84
CA VAL A 3 1.94 -5.19 -8.63
C VAL A 3 1.78 -6.26 -7.56
N ALA A 4 1.32 -7.46 -7.91
CA ALA A 4 1.13 -8.53 -6.94
C ALA A 4 2.46 -8.94 -6.28
N ALA A 5 3.54 -9.04 -7.05
CA ALA A 5 4.86 -9.37 -6.52
C ALA A 5 5.40 -8.25 -5.63
N LEU A 6 5.18 -6.99 -6.01
CA LEU A 6 5.56 -5.83 -5.21
C LEU A 6 4.85 -5.83 -3.86
N LEU A 7 3.53 -6.05 -3.85
CA LEU A 7 2.75 -6.13 -2.62
C LEU A 7 3.24 -7.27 -1.73
N ALA A 8 3.54 -8.43 -2.30
CA ALA A 8 4.02 -9.59 -1.54
C ALA A 8 5.34 -9.27 -0.83
N GLU A 9 6.26 -8.59 -1.51
CA GLU A 9 7.54 -8.17 -0.93
C GLU A 9 7.33 -7.17 0.21
N LEU A 10 6.46 -6.16 0.01
CA LEU A 10 6.17 -5.16 1.02
C LEU A 10 5.47 -5.78 2.23
N GLU A 11 4.54 -6.71 2.00
CA GLU A 11 3.87 -7.42 3.08
C GLU A 11 4.86 -8.25 3.91
N ALA A 12 5.82 -8.91 3.25
CA ALA A 12 6.85 -9.69 3.94
C ALA A 12 7.71 -8.80 4.85
N ILE A 13 8.10 -7.62 4.37
CA ILE A 13 8.87 -6.67 5.17
C ILE A 13 8.02 -6.15 6.35
N SER A 14 6.74 -5.87 6.12
CA SER A 14 5.86 -5.34 7.17
C SER A 14 5.64 -6.32 8.32
N ARG A 15 5.75 -7.63 8.08
CA ARG A 15 5.68 -8.63 9.15
C ARG A 15 6.80 -8.47 10.17
N CYS A 16 7.96 -7.97 9.73
CA CYS A 16 9.13 -7.73 10.58
C CYS A 16 9.13 -6.32 11.19
N ARG A 17 8.15 -5.49 10.84
CA ARG A 17 8.02 -4.10 11.30
C ARG A 17 6.61 -3.85 11.82
N SER A 18 6.27 -4.48 12.95
CA SER A 18 4.91 -4.49 13.49
C SER A 18 4.42 -3.12 13.97
N ASP A 19 5.32 -2.16 14.11
CA ASP A 19 5.01 -0.78 14.52
C ASP A 19 5.05 0.21 13.34
N ARG A 20 4.99 -0.29 12.11
CA ARG A 20 5.03 0.53 10.90
C ARG A 20 3.85 0.22 10.01
N VAL A 21 3.28 1.28 9.43
CA VAL A 21 2.22 1.19 8.42
C VAL A 21 2.76 1.81 7.15
N LEU A 22 2.65 1.11 6.02
CA LEU A 22 2.99 1.65 4.72
C LEU A 22 1.70 2.04 4.00
N ARG A 23 1.59 3.30 3.60
CA ARG A 23 0.44 3.80 2.85
C ARG A 23 0.84 4.00 1.39
N LEU A 24 0.16 3.29 0.49
CA LEU A 24 0.37 3.42 -0.95
C LEU A 24 -0.75 4.26 -1.54
N ARG A 25 -0.38 5.19 -2.40
CA ARG A 25 -1.33 6.02 -3.15
C ARG A 25 -1.02 5.93 -4.64
N GLY A 26 -2.06 5.93 -5.43
CA GLY A 26 -1.92 5.86 -6.88
C GLY A 26 -3.25 5.96 -7.57
N ALA A 27 -3.35 5.30 -8.74
CA ALA A 27 -4.54 5.34 -9.57
C ALA A 27 -4.87 3.96 -10.12
N LEU A 28 -6.17 3.69 -10.21
CA LEU A 28 -6.72 2.48 -10.83
C LEU A 28 -7.49 2.89 -12.08
N PRO A 29 -7.55 2.02 -13.13
CA PRO A 29 -8.45 2.27 -14.26
C PRO A 29 -9.89 2.35 -13.76
N ALA A 30 -10.62 3.35 -14.24
CA ALA A 30 -12.02 3.50 -13.89
C ALA A 30 -12.84 2.32 -14.45
N GLU A 31 -13.77 1.78 -13.66
CA GLU A 31 -14.63 0.68 -14.08
C GLU A 31 -15.66 1.12 -15.12
N ILE A 32 -16.11 2.38 -15.03
CA ILE A 32 -17.10 2.96 -15.92
C ILE A 32 -16.49 4.17 -16.61
N GLY A 33 -16.47 4.15 -17.93
CA GLY A 33 -15.91 5.22 -18.74
C GLY A 33 -14.39 5.13 -18.88
N ALA A 34 -13.80 6.19 -19.42
CA ALA A 34 -12.35 6.32 -19.59
C ALA A 34 -11.77 7.12 -18.43
N GLY A 35 -10.54 6.82 -18.06
CA GLY A 35 -9.80 7.57 -17.05
C GLY A 35 -9.32 6.73 -15.89
N TRP A 36 -8.94 7.42 -14.82
CA TRP A 36 -8.31 6.82 -13.64
C TRP A 36 -9.01 7.28 -12.38
N GLU A 37 -9.08 6.39 -11.40
CA GLU A 37 -9.61 6.70 -10.08
C GLU A 37 -8.49 6.62 -9.05
N PRO A 38 -8.37 7.61 -8.13
CA PRO A 38 -7.36 7.54 -7.08
C PRO A 38 -7.65 6.39 -6.13
N PHE A 39 -6.60 5.75 -5.62
CA PHE A 39 -6.73 4.72 -4.60
C PHE A 39 -5.78 4.98 -3.43
N GLU A 40 -6.10 4.40 -2.28
CA GLU A 40 -5.26 4.36 -1.11
C GLU A 40 -5.28 2.94 -0.52
N LEU A 41 -4.10 2.42 -0.22
CA LEU A 41 -3.92 1.08 0.33
C LEU A 41 -2.99 1.16 1.54
N LEU A 42 -3.33 0.45 2.60
CA LEU A 42 -2.48 0.33 3.79
C LEU A 42 -1.92 -1.07 3.90
N ILE A 43 -0.63 -1.17 4.24
CA ILE A 43 0.04 -2.44 4.52
C ILE A 43 0.50 -2.41 5.97
N PHE A 44 0.01 -3.36 6.76
CA PHE A 44 0.29 -3.43 8.19
C PHE A 44 0.37 -4.87 8.65
N ARG A 45 1.47 -5.22 9.31
CA ARG A 45 1.70 -6.56 9.89
C ARG A 45 1.48 -7.70 8.91
N GLY A 46 1.89 -7.53 7.66
CA GLY A 46 1.78 -8.53 6.61
C GLY A 46 0.48 -8.53 5.83
N PHE A 47 -0.43 -7.60 6.11
CA PHE A 47 -1.73 -7.53 5.45
C PHE A 47 -1.91 -6.21 4.72
N SER A 48 -2.50 -6.30 3.53
CA SER A 48 -2.87 -5.14 2.72
C SER A 48 -4.37 -4.91 2.82
N SER A 49 -4.76 -3.65 3.02
CA SER A 49 -6.17 -3.25 3.10
C SER A 49 -6.42 -2.04 2.23
N SER A 50 -7.43 -2.12 1.34
CA SER A 50 -7.84 -0.96 0.56
C SER A 50 -8.70 -0.04 1.43
N VAL A 51 -8.35 1.25 1.43
CA VAL A 51 -9.09 2.28 2.18
C VAL A 51 -10.13 2.94 1.27
N SER A 52 -9.79 3.16 0.01
CA SER A 52 -10.62 3.92 -0.93
C SER A 52 -11.61 3.06 -1.70
N HIS A 53 -11.29 1.77 -1.91
CA HIS A 53 -12.12 0.85 -2.69
C HIS A 53 -12.35 -0.42 -1.87
N PRO A 54 -13.60 -0.81 -1.62
CA PRO A 54 -13.88 -2.08 -0.96
C PRO A 54 -13.31 -3.23 -1.79
N THR A 55 -12.48 -4.05 -1.16
CA THR A 55 -11.96 -5.25 -1.82
C THR A 55 -13.07 -6.30 -1.83
N ALA A 56 -13.26 -6.97 -2.97
CA ALA A 56 -14.10 -8.17 -3.01
C ALA A 56 -13.45 -9.22 -2.10
N PHE A 57 -14.25 -9.91 -1.32
CA PHE A 57 -13.76 -10.96 -0.44
C PHE A 57 -13.45 -12.21 -1.26
N ASP A 58 -12.30 -12.21 -1.90
CA ASP A 58 -11.81 -13.35 -2.67
C ASP A 58 -10.33 -13.51 -2.32
N PRO A 59 -9.96 -14.58 -1.57
CA PRO A 59 -8.58 -14.78 -1.15
C PRO A 59 -7.61 -15.05 -2.31
N ASP A 60 -8.13 -15.39 -3.50
CA ASP A 60 -7.32 -15.62 -4.68
C ASP A 60 -7.04 -14.35 -5.48
N GLN A 61 -7.69 -13.24 -5.11
CA GLN A 61 -7.49 -11.97 -5.79
C GLN A 61 -6.50 -11.09 -5.02
N PRO A 62 -5.55 -10.44 -5.70
CA PRO A 62 -4.67 -9.48 -5.05
C PRO A 62 -5.44 -8.24 -4.58
N ALA A 63 -4.90 -7.56 -3.57
CA ALA A 63 -5.49 -6.33 -3.05
C ALA A 63 -5.54 -5.20 -4.08
N LEU A 64 -4.63 -5.22 -5.05
CA LEU A 64 -4.60 -4.28 -6.18
C LEU A 64 -4.53 -5.06 -7.49
N ALA A 65 -5.21 -4.55 -8.52
CA ALA A 65 -5.08 -5.07 -9.87
C ALA A 65 -3.69 -4.79 -10.45
N GLU A 66 -3.23 -5.66 -11.35
CA GLU A 66 -1.94 -5.46 -12.03
C GLU A 66 -1.89 -4.18 -12.86
N SER A 67 -3.06 -3.67 -13.26
CA SER A 67 -3.17 -2.40 -13.99
C SER A 67 -3.06 -1.16 -13.09
N ALA A 68 -3.00 -1.34 -11.76
CA ALA A 68 -2.86 -0.23 -10.84
C ALA A 68 -1.52 0.47 -11.01
N GLN A 69 -1.52 1.80 -10.90
CA GLN A 69 -0.31 2.61 -10.90
C GLN A 69 -0.08 3.14 -9.50
N ILE A 70 1.02 2.71 -8.88
CA ILE A 70 1.41 3.18 -7.55
C ILE A 70 2.29 4.41 -7.74
N ILE A 71 1.80 5.56 -7.30
CA ILE A 71 2.46 6.86 -7.55
C ILE A 71 3.39 7.22 -6.40
N ALA A 72 2.96 6.97 -5.15
CA ALA A 72 3.75 7.35 -3.98
C ALA A 72 3.50 6.41 -2.81
N ALA A 73 4.47 6.33 -1.92
CA ALA A 73 4.38 5.57 -0.69
C ALA A 73 4.82 6.42 0.50
N GLU A 74 4.14 6.26 1.62
CA GLU A 74 4.42 6.95 2.86
C GLU A 74 4.53 5.95 4.00
N LEU A 75 5.54 6.13 4.86
CA LEU A 75 5.72 5.29 6.04
C LEU A 75 5.18 6.03 7.27
N LEU A 76 4.31 5.37 8.00
CA LEU A 76 3.64 5.92 9.18
C LEU A 76 3.96 5.07 10.40
N GLN A 77 3.88 5.68 11.58
CA GLN A 77 3.99 4.92 12.82
C GLN A 77 2.68 4.18 13.07
N GLY A 78 2.79 2.89 13.35
CA GLY A 78 1.64 2.05 13.68
C GLY A 78 1.53 1.76 15.18
N PRO A 79 0.38 1.29 15.62
CA PRO A 79 -0.86 1.19 14.86
C PRO A 79 -1.40 2.57 14.46
N LEU A 80 -2.08 2.62 13.31
CA LEU A 80 -2.53 3.87 12.75
C LEU A 80 -3.70 4.45 13.55
N ASN A 81 -3.54 5.69 14.00
CA ASN A 81 -4.59 6.44 14.67
C ASN A 81 -5.08 7.52 13.71
N PRO A 82 -6.32 7.44 13.19
CA PRO A 82 -6.81 8.43 12.23
C PRO A 82 -6.84 9.86 12.77
N ALA A 83 -6.94 10.02 14.10
CA ALA A 83 -6.94 11.33 14.74
C ALA A 83 -5.55 11.92 14.88
N GLN A 84 -4.50 11.09 14.83
CA GLN A 84 -3.12 11.56 15.01
C GLN A 84 -2.16 10.64 14.28
N GLU A 85 -1.98 10.87 12.98
CA GLU A 85 -1.02 10.14 12.17
C GLU A 85 0.37 10.74 12.34
N THR A 86 1.38 9.85 12.46
CA THR A 86 2.78 10.26 12.49
C THR A 86 3.47 9.78 11.23
N LEU A 87 3.79 10.70 10.34
CA LEU A 87 4.54 10.41 9.12
C LEU A 87 6.01 10.25 9.46
N LEU A 88 6.58 9.10 9.14
CA LEU A 88 7.99 8.79 9.39
C LEU A 88 8.85 9.02 8.16
N ALA A 89 8.33 8.74 6.96
CA ALA A 89 9.05 8.93 5.71
C ALA A 89 8.08 9.08 4.55
N GLY A 90 8.51 9.76 3.49
CA GLY A 90 7.75 9.95 2.27
C GLY A 90 6.97 11.26 2.23
N PRO A 91 6.17 11.46 1.17
CA PRO A 91 5.93 10.53 0.07
C PRO A 91 7.13 10.39 -0.86
N VAL A 92 7.44 9.15 -1.22
CA VAL A 92 8.54 8.80 -2.14
C VAL A 92 8.07 7.67 -3.06
N ALA A 93 8.87 7.31 -4.06
CA ALA A 93 8.58 6.15 -4.89
C ALA A 93 8.51 4.88 -4.05
N VAL A 94 7.55 4.01 -4.34
CA VAL A 94 7.29 2.80 -3.54
C VAL A 94 8.52 1.87 -3.50
N GLU A 95 9.32 1.85 -4.55
CA GLU A 95 10.53 1.03 -4.63
C GLU A 95 11.53 1.33 -3.52
N ALA A 96 11.50 2.54 -2.96
CA ALA A 96 12.36 2.91 -1.82
C ALA A 96 12.09 2.03 -0.60
N PHE A 97 10.88 1.52 -0.45
CA PHE A 97 10.47 0.68 0.68
C PHE A 97 10.70 -0.82 0.45
N LEU A 98 11.24 -1.21 -0.70
CA LEU A 98 11.73 -2.59 -0.90
C LEU A 98 13.00 -2.87 -0.11
N GLU A 99 13.68 -1.83 0.38
CA GLU A 99 14.78 -1.95 1.32
C GLU A 99 14.23 -2.02 2.74
N PRO A 100 14.45 -3.13 3.49
CA PRO A 100 13.95 -3.23 4.87
C PRO A 100 14.44 -2.10 5.78
N GLY A 101 15.64 -1.58 5.55
CA GLY A 101 16.18 -0.47 6.30
C GLY A 101 15.42 0.84 6.17
N ALA A 102 14.65 1.01 5.08
CA ALA A 102 13.83 2.20 4.88
C ALA A 102 12.63 2.27 5.84
N TRP A 103 12.30 1.14 6.50
CA TRP A 103 11.20 1.05 7.45
C TRP A 103 11.61 1.35 8.90
N LEU A 104 12.87 1.66 9.14
CA LEU A 104 13.38 1.93 10.48
C LEU A 104 13.05 3.34 10.97
#